data_d1f82241f57b0ef3777dda315420f506
#
_entry.id   d1f82241f57b0ef3777dda315420f506
#
_cell.length_a   1.000
_cell.length_b   1.000
_cell.length_c   1.000
_cell.angle_alpha   90.00
_cell.angle_beta   90.00
_cell.angle_gamma   90.00
#
_symmetry.space_group_name_H-M   'P 1'
#
loop_
_entity.id
_entity.type
_entity.pdbx_description
1 polymer ?
#
loop_
_entity_poly.entity_id
_entity_poly.type
_entity_poly.pdbx_seq_one_letter_code
_entity_poly.pdbx_strand_id
1 'polypeptide(L)'
;IEQYAPFISAVFADIQHGIADKSLRSSNATLDAYLKFLRLTQGRFGWQSVIDLLEQKEVYSCFGLNETDVILIRHWVAETRIRWGKSAQHKKQLQLPESVENTWQAGLDRLLMGYAVGTDDEFFADVLPYAEIEGNSADALGGLYDFIQLLFKASKVLAKAYDSNEWAETLLKYAELLFPAEVMSAEQQAEKLQINEILLELSTDINEVHDQPILLSVILAWLDGRVTETKSANGFLRGQ
;
A
#
# COMPACT_ATOMS: atom_id res chain seq x y z
N ILE A 1 -13.70 22.36 -4.42
CA ILE A 1 -13.67 22.03 -5.88
C ILE A 1 -13.36 20.55 -6.08
N GLU A 2 -12.47 19.92 -5.29
CA GLU A 2 -12.10 18.49 -5.40
C GLU A 2 -13.32 17.54 -5.43
N GLN A 3 -14.35 17.79 -4.60
CA GLN A 3 -15.56 16.96 -4.57
C GLN A 3 -16.38 17.00 -5.86
N TYR A 4 -16.25 18.07 -6.64
CA TYR A 4 -16.97 18.26 -7.91
C TYR A 4 -16.13 17.93 -9.15
N ALA A 5 -14.82 17.70 -8.99
CA ALA A 5 -13.92 17.43 -10.11
C ALA A 5 -14.36 16.24 -10.99
N PRO A 6 -14.85 15.09 -10.45
CA PRO A 6 -15.35 13.99 -11.27
C PRO A 6 -16.57 14.38 -12.11
N PHE A 7 -17.48 15.21 -11.54
CA PHE A 7 -18.69 15.68 -12.24
C PHE A 7 -18.33 16.68 -13.34
N ILE A 8 -17.37 17.57 -13.09
CA ILE A 8 -16.86 18.52 -14.10
C ILE A 8 -16.24 17.75 -15.27
N SER A 9 -15.40 16.76 -14.99
CA SER A 9 -14.77 15.95 -16.03
C SER A 9 -15.78 15.14 -16.83
N ALA A 10 -16.88 14.64 -16.19
CA ALA A 10 -17.94 13.91 -16.88
C ALA A 10 -18.81 14.82 -17.76
N VAL A 11 -19.13 16.04 -17.29
CA VAL A 11 -19.99 17.00 -18.03
C VAL A 11 -19.22 17.63 -19.21
N PHE A 12 -17.92 17.84 -19.09
CA PHE A 12 -17.06 18.45 -20.10
C PHE A 12 -16.16 17.44 -20.83
N ALA A 13 -16.57 16.16 -20.88
CA ALA A 13 -15.78 15.08 -21.49
C ALA A 13 -15.36 15.37 -22.94
N ASP A 14 -16.21 16.07 -23.71
CA ASP A 14 -15.99 16.41 -25.12
C ASP A 14 -15.24 17.75 -25.32
N ILE A 15 -14.88 18.45 -24.25
CA ILE A 15 -14.21 19.74 -24.30
C ILE A 15 -12.87 19.66 -23.60
N GLN A 16 -11.81 20.06 -24.28
CA GLN A 16 -10.49 20.13 -23.69
C GLN A 16 -10.50 21.13 -22.52
N HIS A 17 -10.52 20.61 -21.29
CA HIS A 17 -10.56 21.39 -20.07
C HIS A 17 -9.51 20.90 -19.07
N GLY A 18 -9.02 21.79 -18.22
CA GLY A 18 -8.13 21.49 -17.11
C GLY A 18 -8.74 22.00 -15.81
N ILE A 19 -8.74 21.17 -14.77
CA ILE A 19 -9.13 21.61 -13.43
C ILE A 19 -7.85 22.05 -12.72
N ALA A 20 -7.68 23.37 -12.54
CA ALA A 20 -6.47 23.97 -11.99
C ALA A 20 -6.24 23.69 -10.49
N ASP A 21 -7.24 23.14 -9.79
CA ASP A 21 -7.27 23.00 -8.33
C ASP A 21 -7.32 21.51 -7.90
N LYS A 22 -6.63 20.64 -8.64
CA LYS A 22 -6.43 19.24 -8.21
C LYS A 22 -5.18 19.15 -7.36
N SER A 23 -5.31 18.56 -6.15
CA SER A 23 -4.13 18.20 -5.36
C SER A 23 -3.29 17.13 -6.09
N LEU A 24 -1.99 17.09 -5.83
CA LEU A 24 -1.11 16.05 -6.38
C LEU A 24 -1.65 14.65 -6.07
N ARG A 25 -2.17 14.46 -4.87
CA ARG A 25 -2.77 13.19 -4.43
C ARG A 25 -3.97 12.78 -5.28
N SER A 26 -4.85 13.70 -5.66
CA SER A 26 -6.03 13.37 -6.47
C SER A 26 -5.72 13.16 -7.95
N SER A 27 -4.53 13.55 -8.40
CA SER A 27 -4.08 13.43 -9.79
C SER A 27 -3.02 12.35 -10.02
N ASN A 28 -2.54 11.69 -8.95
CA ASN A 28 -1.50 10.67 -9.00
C ASN A 28 -1.93 9.46 -8.14
N ALA A 29 -2.45 8.42 -8.81
CA ALA A 29 -2.98 7.23 -8.16
C ALA A 29 -1.87 6.42 -7.47
N THR A 30 -0.68 6.36 -8.06
CA THR A 30 0.49 5.69 -7.50
C THR A 30 0.94 6.36 -6.19
N LEU A 31 0.90 7.68 -6.12
CA LEU A 31 1.21 8.44 -4.91
C LEU A 31 0.17 8.18 -3.80
N ASP A 32 -1.13 8.17 -4.13
CA ASP A 32 -2.18 7.86 -3.15
C ASP A 32 -2.03 6.43 -2.60
N ALA A 33 -1.72 5.46 -3.47
CA ALA A 33 -1.43 4.08 -3.08
C ALA A 33 -0.20 4.01 -2.16
N TYR A 34 0.87 4.73 -2.49
CA TYR A 34 2.07 4.79 -1.66
C TYR A 34 1.81 5.36 -0.27
N LEU A 35 1.07 6.47 -0.18
CA LEU A 35 0.69 7.06 1.11
C LEU A 35 -0.19 6.12 1.95
N LYS A 36 -1.12 5.41 1.33
CA LYS A 36 -1.92 4.37 1.99
C LYS A 36 -1.05 3.24 2.52
N PHE A 37 -0.08 2.76 1.71
CA PHE A 37 0.89 1.75 2.13
C PHE A 37 1.67 2.21 3.37
N LEU A 38 2.23 3.41 3.36
CA LEU A 38 2.97 3.95 4.50
C LEU A 38 2.10 4.03 5.77
N ARG A 39 0.85 4.50 5.66
CA ARG A 39 -0.08 4.56 6.80
C ARG A 39 -0.44 3.19 7.35
N LEU A 40 -0.62 2.19 6.48
CA LEU A 40 -0.88 0.81 6.90
C LEU A 40 0.25 0.24 7.76
N THR A 41 1.50 0.63 7.52
CA THR A 41 2.65 0.13 8.29
C THR A 41 2.62 0.53 9.75
N GLN A 42 1.91 1.61 10.11
CA GLN A 42 1.70 2.07 11.49
C GLN A 42 0.39 1.54 12.09
N GLY A 43 -0.43 0.88 11.29
CA GLY A 43 -1.76 0.43 11.67
C GLY A 43 -1.80 -0.95 12.34
N ARG A 44 -3.01 -1.40 12.59
CA ARG A 44 -3.29 -2.73 13.13
C ARG A 44 -3.45 -3.81 12.06
N PHE A 45 -3.24 -3.50 10.80
CA PHE A 45 -3.41 -4.43 9.67
C PHE A 45 -4.83 -5.01 9.58
N GLY A 46 -5.84 -4.14 9.71
CA GLY A 46 -7.24 -4.50 9.46
C GLY A 46 -7.40 -4.99 8.02
N TRP A 47 -8.11 -6.11 7.85
CA TRP A 47 -8.22 -6.76 6.54
C TRP A 47 -8.79 -5.84 5.46
N GLN A 48 -9.78 -5.00 5.81
CA GLN A 48 -10.39 -4.06 4.87
C GLN A 48 -9.34 -3.09 4.30
N SER A 49 -8.60 -2.40 5.16
CA SER A 49 -7.60 -1.43 4.70
C SER A 49 -6.45 -2.07 3.91
N VAL A 50 -6.09 -3.32 4.25
CA VAL A 50 -5.05 -4.07 3.51
C VAL A 50 -5.57 -4.48 2.14
N ILE A 51 -6.80 -4.98 2.05
CA ILE A 51 -7.42 -5.36 0.78
C ILE A 51 -7.75 -4.11 -0.06
N ASP A 52 -8.26 -3.04 0.53
CA ASP A 52 -8.52 -1.78 -0.18
C ASP A 52 -7.25 -1.19 -0.84
N LEU A 53 -6.07 -1.42 -0.26
CA LEU A 53 -4.81 -1.07 -0.89
C LEU A 53 -4.45 -2.06 -2.01
N LEU A 54 -4.57 -3.36 -1.78
CA LEU A 54 -4.25 -4.38 -2.77
C LEU A 54 -5.15 -4.29 -4.01
N GLU A 55 -6.42 -3.89 -3.85
CA GLU A 55 -7.40 -3.72 -4.94
C GLU A 55 -7.08 -2.56 -5.89
N GLN A 56 -6.15 -1.67 -5.53
CA GLN A 56 -5.74 -0.60 -6.44
C GLN A 56 -4.92 -1.19 -7.59
N LYS A 57 -5.27 -0.82 -8.83
CA LYS A 57 -4.61 -1.33 -10.03
C LYS A 57 -3.09 -1.11 -9.99
N GLU A 58 -2.67 0.04 -9.46
CA GLU A 58 -1.29 0.43 -9.28
C GLU A 58 -0.53 -0.53 -8.37
N VAL A 59 -1.24 -1.20 -7.45
CA VAL A 59 -0.66 -2.15 -6.48
C VAL A 59 -0.78 -3.58 -7.00
N TYR A 60 -1.99 -4.09 -7.28
CA TYR A 60 -2.14 -5.50 -7.61
C TYR A 60 -1.33 -5.93 -8.84
N SER A 61 -1.21 -5.05 -9.85
CA SER A 61 -0.43 -5.34 -11.05
C SER A 61 1.07 -5.55 -10.75
N CYS A 62 1.59 -4.89 -9.71
CA CYS A 62 2.98 -5.03 -9.28
C CYS A 62 3.29 -6.38 -8.60
N PHE A 63 2.25 -7.10 -8.18
CA PHE A 63 2.37 -8.44 -7.59
C PHE A 63 1.89 -9.55 -8.53
N GLY A 64 1.82 -9.26 -9.84
CA GLY A 64 1.41 -10.23 -10.86
C GLY A 64 -0.07 -10.63 -10.78
N LEU A 65 -0.89 -9.83 -10.09
CA LEU A 65 -2.32 -10.08 -9.90
C LEU A 65 -3.16 -9.33 -10.94
N ASN A 66 -4.36 -9.84 -11.17
CA ASN A 66 -5.40 -9.20 -11.97
C ASN A 66 -6.69 -9.00 -11.14
N GLU A 67 -7.71 -8.38 -11.71
CA GLU A 67 -8.97 -8.10 -11.00
C GLU A 67 -9.67 -9.37 -10.49
N THR A 68 -9.60 -10.47 -11.25
CA THR A 68 -10.20 -11.75 -10.84
C THR A 68 -9.46 -12.33 -9.63
N ASP A 69 -8.13 -12.23 -9.61
CA ASP A 69 -7.31 -12.68 -8.47
C ASP A 69 -7.62 -11.88 -7.20
N VAL A 70 -7.84 -10.59 -7.33
CA VAL A 70 -8.19 -9.72 -6.20
C VAL A 70 -9.56 -10.10 -5.60
N ILE A 71 -10.55 -10.41 -6.44
CA ILE A 71 -11.86 -10.91 -6.00
C ILE A 71 -11.70 -12.24 -5.25
N LEU A 72 -10.88 -13.15 -5.79
CA LEU A 72 -10.58 -14.44 -5.18
C LEU A 72 -9.88 -14.27 -3.82
N ILE A 73 -8.89 -13.39 -3.74
CA ILE A 73 -8.16 -13.07 -2.51
C ILE A 73 -9.13 -12.51 -1.45
N ARG A 74 -10.06 -11.64 -1.82
CA ARG A 74 -11.09 -11.12 -0.90
C ARG A 74 -11.94 -12.25 -0.33
N HIS A 75 -12.33 -13.20 -1.17
CA HIS A 75 -13.04 -14.40 -0.74
C HIS A 75 -12.21 -15.22 0.25
N TRP A 76 -10.96 -15.52 -0.04
CA TRP A 76 -10.07 -16.24 0.86
C TRP A 76 -9.88 -15.58 2.22
N VAL A 77 -9.73 -14.24 2.23
CA VAL A 77 -9.62 -13.47 3.48
C VAL A 77 -10.87 -13.60 4.34
N ALA A 78 -12.05 -13.65 3.72
CA ALA A 78 -13.31 -13.84 4.42
C ALA A 78 -13.43 -15.27 5.02
N GLU A 79 -13.16 -16.32 4.22
CA GLU A 79 -13.27 -17.74 4.58
C GLU A 79 -12.22 -18.17 5.62
N THR A 80 -10.99 -17.66 5.49
CA THR A 80 -9.94 -17.92 6.50
C THR A 80 -10.12 -17.07 7.76
N ARG A 81 -11.14 -16.20 7.80
CA ARG A 81 -11.50 -15.34 8.92
C ARG A 81 -10.38 -14.40 9.35
N ILE A 82 -9.55 -13.95 8.42
CA ILE A 82 -8.59 -12.87 8.69
C ILE A 82 -9.38 -11.61 9.07
N ARG A 83 -9.02 -10.99 10.19
CA ARG A 83 -9.66 -9.75 10.66
C ARG A 83 -8.66 -8.62 10.85
N TRP A 84 -7.60 -8.86 11.62
CA TRP A 84 -6.58 -7.86 11.89
C TRP A 84 -5.36 -8.48 12.58
N GLY A 85 -4.26 -7.75 12.58
CA GLY A 85 -3.03 -8.16 13.24
C GLY A 85 -2.15 -9.06 12.39
N LYS A 86 -0.84 -8.87 12.47
CA LYS A 86 0.12 -9.69 11.73
C LYS A 86 0.16 -11.12 12.27
N SER A 87 0.29 -11.24 13.60
CA SER A 87 0.48 -12.51 14.32
C SER A 87 0.07 -12.36 15.78
N ALA A 88 0.10 -13.45 16.54
CA ALA A 88 -0.08 -13.45 17.99
C ALA A 88 0.92 -12.52 18.69
N GLN A 89 2.19 -12.55 18.28
CA GLN A 89 3.22 -11.67 18.82
C GLN A 89 2.94 -10.19 18.56
N HIS A 90 2.39 -9.85 17.40
CA HIS A 90 2.00 -8.48 17.10
C HIS A 90 0.85 -8.00 18.02
N LYS A 91 -0.12 -8.87 18.32
CA LYS A 91 -1.17 -8.54 19.29
C LYS A 91 -0.60 -8.29 20.69
N LYS A 92 0.35 -9.12 21.12
CA LYS A 92 1.07 -8.95 22.40
C LYS A 92 1.82 -7.61 22.48
N GLN A 93 2.49 -7.20 21.40
CA GLN A 93 3.16 -5.89 21.30
C GLN A 93 2.17 -4.72 21.47
N LEU A 94 0.91 -4.91 21.09
CA LEU A 94 -0.18 -3.94 21.26
C LEU A 94 -0.85 -4.06 22.65
N GLN A 95 -0.27 -4.81 23.59
CA GLN A 95 -0.79 -5.07 24.94
C GLN A 95 -2.16 -5.77 24.93
N LEU A 96 -2.40 -6.62 23.94
CA LEU A 96 -3.62 -7.43 23.82
C LEU A 96 -3.29 -8.91 24.05
N PRO A 97 -4.31 -9.77 24.34
CA PRO A 97 -4.11 -11.19 24.50
C PRO A 97 -3.35 -11.80 23.31
N GLU A 98 -2.39 -12.67 23.61
CA GLU A 98 -1.59 -13.38 22.62
C GLU A 98 -2.45 -14.48 21.99
N SER A 99 -3.11 -14.17 20.88
CA SER A 99 -4.02 -15.04 20.15
C SER A 99 -3.64 -15.03 18.66
N VAL A 100 -3.50 -16.22 18.09
CA VAL A 100 -3.15 -16.39 16.67
C VAL A 100 -4.37 -16.23 15.76
N GLU A 101 -5.58 -16.49 16.29
CA GLU A 101 -6.82 -16.50 15.52
C GLU A 101 -7.07 -15.12 14.87
N ASN A 102 -7.65 -15.18 13.69
CA ASN A 102 -8.02 -14.02 12.89
C ASN A 102 -6.85 -13.10 12.49
N THR A 103 -5.60 -13.56 12.62
CA THR A 103 -4.42 -12.83 12.14
C THR A 103 -4.12 -13.15 10.68
N TRP A 104 -3.37 -12.27 10.02
CA TRP A 104 -2.86 -12.51 8.68
C TRP A 104 -2.00 -13.77 8.59
N GLN A 105 -1.13 -14.00 9.59
CA GLN A 105 -0.31 -15.20 9.64
C GLN A 105 -1.17 -16.46 9.67
N ALA A 106 -2.16 -16.53 10.57
CA ALA A 106 -3.02 -17.72 10.66
C ALA A 106 -3.80 -17.98 9.37
N GLY A 107 -4.31 -16.93 8.73
CA GLY A 107 -5.02 -17.09 7.46
C GLY A 107 -4.11 -17.51 6.32
N LEU A 108 -2.91 -16.92 6.20
CA LEU A 108 -1.93 -17.32 5.19
C LEU A 108 -1.45 -18.76 5.41
N ASP A 109 -1.20 -19.16 6.67
CA ASP A 109 -0.79 -20.54 6.99
C ASP A 109 -1.88 -21.54 6.54
N ARG A 110 -3.17 -21.22 6.75
CA ARG A 110 -4.30 -22.03 6.26
C ARG A 110 -4.36 -22.12 4.74
N LEU A 111 -4.14 -21.00 4.03
CA LEU A 111 -4.14 -20.96 2.57
C LEU A 111 -2.95 -21.75 2.00
N LEU A 112 -1.74 -21.52 2.52
CA LEU A 112 -0.53 -22.22 2.07
C LEU A 112 -0.61 -23.72 2.36
N MET A 113 -1.14 -24.11 3.53
CA MET A 113 -1.34 -25.51 3.87
C MET A 113 -2.39 -26.15 2.97
N GLY A 114 -3.50 -25.48 2.68
CA GLY A 114 -4.53 -25.95 1.75
C GLY A 114 -3.98 -26.19 0.35
N TYR A 115 -3.16 -25.28 -0.16
CA TYR A 115 -2.46 -25.48 -1.43
C TYR A 115 -1.51 -26.67 -1.41
N ALA A 116 -0.79 -26.91 -0.31
CA ALA A 116 0.19 -27.98 -0.20
C ALA A 116 -0.43 -29.37 -0.02
N VAL A 117 -1.55 -29.47 0.73
CA VAL A 117 -2.14 -30.76 1.16
C VAL A 117 -3.44 -31.07 0.40
N GLY A 118 -4.20 -30.07 -0.03
CA GLY A 118 -5.43 -30.23 -0.83
C GLY A 118 -6.60 -30.84 -0.05
N THR A 119 -6.60 -30.78 1.29
CA THR A 119 -7.71 -31.27 2.16
C THR A 119 -7.94 -30.29 3.31
N ASP A 120 -9.18 -30.20 3.78
CA ASP A 120 -9.61 -29.43 4.94
C ASP A 120 -10.12 -30.31 6.10
N ASP A 121 -10.02 -31.63 5.98
CA ASP A 121 -10.58 -32.58 6.92
C ASP A 121 -9.66 -32.87 8.12
N GLU A 122 -8.36 -32.58 8.01
CA GLU A 122 -7.37 -32.90 9.02
C GLU A 122 -6.49 -31.69 9.40
N PHE A 123 -6.14 -31.63 10.68
CA PHE A 123 -5.17 -30.66 11.17
C PHE A 123 -3.73 -31.09 10.85
N PHE A 124 -2.95 -30.18 10.29
CA PHE A 124 -1.52 -30.35 10.08
C PHE A 124 -0.76 -29.30 10.91
N ALA A 125 0.05 -29.75 11.87
CA ALA A 125 0.80 -28.88 12.77
C ALA A 125 -0.09 -27.76 13.41
N ASP A 126 -1.26 -28.14 13.93
CA ASP A 126 -2.28 -27.28 14.51
C ASP A 126 -2.93 -26.27 13.55
N VAL A 127 -2.70 -26.40 12.24
CA VAL A 127 -3.34 -25.60 11.19
C VAL A 127 -4.42 -26.44 10.49
N LEU A 128 -5.65 -25.90 10.43
CA LEU A 128 -6.71 -26.46 9.58
C LEU A 128 -6.55 -25.86 8.17
N PRO A 129 -6.19 -26.67 7.16
CA PRO A 129 -6.00 -26.17 5.79
C PRO A 129 -7.27 -25.54 5.23
N TYR A 130 -7.12 -24.70 4.22
CA TYR A 130 -8.23 -24.21 3.41
C TYR A 130 -8.15 -24.88 2.03
N ALA A 131 -9.00 -25.88 1.79
CA ALA A 131 -8.86 -26.81 0.66
C ALA A 131 -9.29 -26.28 -0.71
N GLU A 132 -9.98 -25.15 -0.77
CA GLU A 132 -10.52 -24.60 -2.05
C GLU A 132 -9.46 -23.83 -2.87
N ILE A 133 -8.19 -24.21 -2.78
CA ILE A 133 -7.11 -23.61 -3.57
C ILE A 133 -6.74 -24.59 -4.69
N GLU A 134 -7.26 -24.34 -5.88
CA GLU A 134 -6.95 -25.13 -7.07
C GLU A 134 -5.71 -24.59 -7.79
N GLY A 135 -5.08 -25.43 -8.65
CA GLY A 135 -3.80 -25.15 -9.31
C GLY A 135 -3.68 -23.79 -9.99
N ASN A 136 -4.76 -23.25 -10.58
CA ASN A 136 -4.79 -21.95 -11.22
C ASN A 136 -4.70 -20.76 -10.23
N SER A 137 -4.88 -21.02 -8.96
CA SER A 137 -4.91 -20.00 -7.90
C SER A 137 -3.56 -19.82 -7.20
N ALA A 138 -2.55 -20.63 -7.60
CA ALA A 138 -1.21 -20.56 -7.02
C ALA A 138 -0.54 -19.20 -7.20
N ASP A 139 -0.70 -18.59 -8.39
CA ASP A 139 -0.13 -17.27 -8.70
C ASP A 139 -0.81 -16.18 -7.86
N ALA A 140 -2.13 -16.25 -7.69
CA ALA A 140 -2.88 -15.34 -6.83
C ALA A 140 -2.43 -15.46 -5.36
N LEU A 141 -2.21 -16.68 -4.86
CA LEU A 141 -1.69 -16.91 -3.51
C LEU A 141 -0.26 -16.39 -3.36
N GLY A 142 0.60 -16.60 -4.37
CA GLY A 142 1.97 -16.08 -4.42
C GLY A 142 1.97 -14.54 -4.34
N GLY A 143 1.20 -13.88 -5.18
CA GLY A 143 1.11 -12.40 -5.19
C GLY A 143 0.57 -11.83 -3.88
N LEU A 144 -0.46 -12.46 -3.29
CA LEU A 144 -0.95 -12.09 -1.95
C LEU A 144 0.15 -12.26 -0.90
N TYR A 145 0.84 -13.38 -0.90
CA TYR A 145 1.91 -13.65 0.06
C TYR A 145 3.02 -12.62 -0.04
N ASP A 146 3.50 -12.32 -1.24
CA ASP A 146 4.57 -11.35 -1.47
C ASP A 146 4.17 -9.95 -1.02
N PHE A 147 2.94 -9.51 -1.34
CA PHE A 147 2.41 -8.23 -0.88
C PHE A 147 2.37 -8.14 0.66
N ILE A 148 1.84 -9.16 1.33
CA ILE A 148 1.75 -9.18 2.80
C ILE A 148 3.14 -9.22 3.43
N GLN A 149 4.09 -9.99 2.87
CA GLN A 149 5.47 -10.04 3.35
C GLN A 149 6.18 -8.68 3.19
N LEU A 150 5.96 -7.98 2.06
CA LEU A 150 6.49 -6.64 1.87
C LEU A 150 5.93 -5.68 2.93
N LEU A 151 4.62 -5.69 3.15
CA LEU A 151 3.95 -4.84 4.12
C LEU A 151 4.46 -5.10 5.56
N PHE A 152 4.67 -6.37 5.93
CA PHE A 152 5.19 -6.73 7.25
C PHE A 152 6.67 -6.33 7.43
N LYS A 153 7.50 -6.50 6.41
CA LYS A 153 8.90 -6.04 6.42
C LYS A 153 8.96 -4.51 6.55
N ALA A 154 8.16 -3.81 5.76
CA ALA A 154 8.06 -2.36 5.82
C ALA A 154 7.66 -1.88 7.21
N SER A 155 6.63 -2.47 7.82
CA SER A 155 6.17 -2.06 9.15
C SER A 155 7.23 -2.24 10.24
N LYS A 156 8.12 -3.24 10.11
CA LYS A 156 9.22 -3.47 11.07
C LYS A 156 10.34 -2.44 10.90
N VAL A 157 10.64 -2.06 9.66
CA VAL A 157 11.70 -1.09 9.36
C VAL A 157 11.21 0.33 9.65
N LEU A 158 10.03 0.69 9.15
CA LEU A 158 9.46 2.04 9.28
C LEU A 158 8.95 2.38 10.70
N ALA A 159 8.97 1.43 11.62
CA ALA A 159 8.68 1.68 13.05
C ALA A 159 9.86 2.33 13.79
N LYS A 160 11.05 2.37 13.18
CA LYS A 160 12.23 2.99 13.80
C LYS A 160 12.26 4.48 13.51
N ALA A 161 13.00 5.21 14.33
CA ALA A 161 13.34 6.59 14.04
C ALA A 161 14.62 6.63 13.20
N TYR A 162 14.67 7.52 12.22
CA TYR A 162 15.80 7.75 11.32
C TYR A 162 16.05 9.24 11.16
N ASP A 163 17.25 9.61 10.75
CA ASP A 163 17.50 10.97 10.26
C ASP A 163 16.84 11.20 8.88
N SER A 164 16.89 12.42 8.37
CA SER A 164 16.21 12.80 7.14
C SER A 164 16.78 12.10 5.89
N ASN A 165 18.10 11.87 5.84
CA ASN A 165 18.74 11.19 4.71
C ASN A 165 18.41 9.71 4.73
N GLU A 166 18.51 9.05 5.91
CA GLU A 166 18.09 7.66 6.10
C GLU A 166 16.61 7.46 5.76
N TRP A 167 15.74 8.44 6.09
CA TRP A 167 14.33 8.42 5.70
C TRP A 167 14.16 8.47 4.19
N ALA A 168 14.81 9.42 3.50
CA ALA A 168 14.71 9.54 2.05
C ALA A 168 15.13 8.24 1.36
N GLU A 169 16.28 7.66 1.73
CA GLU A 169 16.76 6.39 1.19
C GLU A 169 15.80 5.22 1.48
N THR A 170 15.30 5.14 2.73
CA THR A 170 14.38 4.07 3.13
C THR A 170 13.05 4.15 2.39
N LEU A 171 12.48 5.34 2.27
CA LEU A 171 11.22 5.56 1.57
C LEU A 171 11.36 5.32 0.06
N LEU A 172 12.44 5.80 -0.58
CA LEU A 172 12.73 5.49 -1.98
C LEU A 172 12.85 3.98 -2.23
N LYS A 173 13.53 3.26 -1.33
CA LYS A 173 13.63 1.80 -1.40
C LYS A 173 12.25 1.12 -1.34
N TYR A 174 11.36 1.56 -0.44
CA TYR A 174 10.02 0.97 -0.36
C TYR A 174 9.11 1.40 -1.49
N ALA A 175 9.29 2.58 -2.07
CA ALA A 175 8.63 2.97 -3.31
C ALA A 175 9.04 2.06 -4.47
N GLU A 176 10.35 1.70 -4.57
CA GLU A 176 10.85 0.77 -5.58
C GLU A 176 10.33 -0.65 -5.39
N LEU A 177 10.30 -1.15 -4.14
CA LEU A 177 9.81 -2.50 -3.82
C LEU A 177 8.30 -2.65 -4.03
N LEU A 178 7.52 -1.60 -3.80
CA LEU A 178 6.06 -1.62 -4.00
C LEU A 178 5.69 -1.44 -5.47
N PHE A 179 6.47 -0.62 -6.20
CA PHE A 179 6.24 -0.23 -7.58
C PHE A 179 7.49 -0.48 -8.44
N PRO A 180 7.84 -1.74 -8.73
CA PRO A 180 8.99 -2.06 -9.57
C PRO A 180 8.77 -1.54 -11.00
N ALA A 181 9.76 -0.82 -11.54
CA ALA A 181 9.63 -0.13 -12.83
C ALA A 181 9.34 -1.11 -14.00
N GLU A 182 9.79 -2.37 -13.89
CA GLU A 182 9.66 -3.40 -14.92
C GLU A 182 8.22 -3.80 -15.24
N VAL A 183 7.32 -3.66 -14.25
CA VAL A 183 5.91 -4.07 -14.39
C VAL A 183 4.95 -2.89 -14.53
N MET A 184 5.45 -1.65 -14.41
CA MET A 184 4.65 -0.44 -14.47
C MET A 184 4.43 0.04 -15.90
N SER A 185 3.25 0.61 -16.18
CA SER A 185 3.00 1.37 -17.41
C SER A 185 3.83 2.67 -17.44
N ALA A 186 3.99 3.26 -18.64
CA ALA A 186 4.70 4.54 -18.78
C ALA A 186 4.05 5.67 -17.94
N GLU A 187 2.72 5.68 -17.79
CA GLU A 187 1.99 6.63 -16.95
C GLU A 187 2.33 6.43 -15.47
N GLN A 188 2.27 5.20 -14.98
CA GLN A 188 2.63 4.87 -13.60
C GLN A 188 4.11 5.20 -13.29
N GLN A 189 5.01 4.98 -14.26
CA GLN A 189 6.42 5.36 -14.10
C GLN A 189 6.58 6.88 -13.97
N ALA A 190 5.84 7.67 -14.76
CA ALA A 190 5.82 9.13 -14.64
C ALA A 190 5.25 9.59 -13.28
N GLU A 191 4.20 8.93 -12.78
CA GLU A 191 3.66 9.18 -11.45
C GLU A 191 4.67 8.85 -10.33
N LYS A 192 5.39 7.72 -10.46
CA LYS A 192 6.45 7.31 -9.53
C LYS A 192 7.61 8.30 -9.50
N LEU A 193 7.99 8.89 -10.63
CA LEU A 193 9.02 9.93 -10.65
C LEU A 193 8.66 11.13 -9.77
N GLN A 194 7.39 11.53 -9.73
CA GLN A 194 6.91 12.59 -8.83
C GLN A 194 7.05 12.19 -7.35
N ILE A 195 6.81 10.91 -7.02
CA ILE A 195 7.05 10.41 -5.65
C ILE A 195 8.53 10.54 -5.31
N ASN A 196 9.41 10.11 -6.21
CA ASN A 196 10.86 10.17 -5.99
C ASN A 196 11.34 11.63 -5.81
N GLU A 197 10.83 12.57 -6.59
CA GLU A 197 11.13 14.00 -6.45
C GLU A 197 10.74 14.51 -5.05
N ILE A 198 9.53 14.23 -4.59
CA ILE A 198 9.07 14.62 -3.26
C ILE A 198 9.95 13.99 -2.16
N LEU A 199 10.31 12.71 -2.29
CA LEU A 199 11.13 12.03 -1.29
C LEU A 199 12.58 12.54 -1.25
N LEU A 200 13.12 13.02 -2.38
CA LEU A 200 14.44 13.65 -2.42
C LEU A 200 14.43 15.04 -1.75
N GLU A 201 13.34 15.80 -1.87
CA GLU A 201 13.19 17.10 -1.16
C GLU A 201 13.18 16.90 0.37
N LEU A 202 12.73 15.74 0.87
CA LEU A 202 12.67 15.42 2.30
C LEU A 202 14.03 15.64 2.99
N SER A 203 15.11 15.17 2.37
CA SER A 203 16.45 15.30 2.94
C SER A 203 16.91 16.75 3.05
N THR A 204 16.51 17.61 2.14
CA THR A 204 16.88 19.03 2.12
C THR A 204 16.04 19.81 3.13
N ASP A 205 14.73 19.68 3.06
CA ASP A 205 13.77 20.46 3.87
C ASP A 205 13.91 20.18 5.37
N ILE A 206 14.13 18.92 5.76
CA ILE A 206 14.19 18.53 7.16
C ILE A 206 15.58 18.77 7.76
N ASN A 207 16.66 18.57 7.01
CA ASN A 207 18.01 18.83 7.49
C ASN A 207 18.24 20.30 7.91
N GLU A 208 17.53 21.24 7.29
CA GLU A 208 17.61 22.65 7.67
C GLU A 208 16.97 22.93 9.05
N VAL A 209 16.10 22.03 9.55
CA VAL A 209 15.26 22.30 10.72
C VAL A 209 15.58 21.35 11.89
N HIS A 210 16.11 20.14 11.66
CA HIS A 210 16.19 19.13 12.71
C HIS A 210 17.29 18.07 12.48
N ASP A 211 18.22 17.94 13.44
CA ASP A 211 19.36 17.01 13.39
C ASP A 211 19.12 15.67 14.10
N GLN A 212 17.92 15.45 14.67
CA GLN A 212 17.65 14.24 15.45
C GLN A 212 16.78 13.25 14.69
N PRO A 213 16.92 11.92 14.98
CA PRO A 213 16.06 10.92 14.38
C PRO A 213 14.57 11.18 14.66
N ILE A 214 13.74 11.11 13.64
CA ILE A 214 12.31 11.37 13.66
C ILE A 214 11.51 10.12 13.33
N LEU A 215 10.25 10.07 13.74
CA LEU A 215 9.35 8.95 13.47
C LEU A 215 8.59 9.12 12.15
N LEU A 216 8.13 8.01 11.57
CA LEU A 216 7.32 8.01 10.34
C LEU A 216 6.08 8.92 10.44
N SER A 217 5.49 9.09 11.62
CA SER A 217 4.33 9.99 11.81
C SER A 217 4.63 11.45 11.43
N VAL A 218 5.84 11.93 11.70
CA VAL A 218 6.29 13.27 11.32
C VAL A 218 6.50 13.35 9.81
N ILE A 219 7.11 12.33 9.22
CA ILE A 219 7.28 12.23 7.76
C ILE A 219 5.92 12.22 7.05
N LEU A 220 4.96 11.45 7.54
CA LEU A 220 3.60 11.42 6.97
C LEU A 220 2.91 12.79 7.05
N ALA A 221 3.06 13.52 8.16
CA ALA A 221 2.51 14.87 8.28
C ALA A 221 3.17 15.84 7.26
N TRP A 222 4.49 15.74 7.07
CA TRP A 222 5.20 16.52 6.06
C TRP A 222 4.74 16.16 4.64
N LEU A 223 4.65 14.86 4.31
CA LEU A 223 4.15 14.38 3.02
C LEU A 223 2.72 14.87 2.76
N ASP A 224 1.82 14.80 3.75
CA ASP A 224 0.44 15.29 3.63
C ASP A 224 0.38 16.78 3.30
N GLY A 225 1.26 17.60 3.90
CA GLY A 225 1.40 19.00 3.55
C GLY A 225 1.81 19.20 2.08
N ARG A 226 2.85 18.49 1.64
CA ARG A 226 3.38 18.59 0.27
C ARG A 226 2.40 18.15 -0.81
N VAL A 227 1.67 17.07 -0.59
CA VAL A 227 0.73 16.54 -1.59
C VAL A 227 -0.61 17.28 -1.64
N THR A 228 -0.96 18.03 -0.59
CA THR A 228 -2.14 18.89 -0.54
C THR A 228 -1.86 20.28 -1.09
N GLU A 229 -0.60 20.73 -1.14
CA GLU A 229 -0.24 21.98 -1.80
C GLU A 229 -0.63 21.90 -3.28
N THR A 230 -1.66 22.62 -3.65
CA THR A 230 -2.08 22.74 -5.04
C THR A 230 -0.95 23.35 -5.86
N LYS A 231 -0.70 22.87 -7.07
CA LYS A 231 0.15 23.53 -8.07
C LYS A 231 -0.48 24.90 -8.48
N SER A 232 -0.62 25.79 -7.52
CA SER A 232 -1.27 27.09 -7.69
C SER A 232 -0.42 28.11 -8.45
N ALA A 233 0.83 27.79 -8.81
CA ALA A 233 1.76 28.83 -9.28
C ALA A 233 2.01 28.89 -10.79
N ASN A 234 1.68 27.87 -11.63
CA ASN A 234 2.14 27.85 -13.03
C ASN A 234 1.05 27.72 -14.11
N GLY A 235 -0.23 27.72 -13.76
CA GLY A 235 -1.34 27.64 -14.74
C GLY A 235 -1.72 28.96 -15.41
N PHE A 236 -1.35 30.11 -14.86
CA PHE A 236 -1.82 31.42 -15.32
C PHE A 236 -0.94 32.12 -16.36
N LEU A 237 0.21 31.58 -16.76
CA LEU A 237 1.17 32.25 -17.65
C LEU A 237 1.47 31.51 -18.97
N ARG A 238 0.57 30.69 -19.47
CA ARG A 238 0.64 30.20 -20.86
C ARG A 238 -0.64 30.50 -21.61
N GLY A 239 -0.93 31.79 -21.75
CA GLY A 239 -1.79 32.33 -22.76
C GLY A 239 -0.92 33.07 -23.74
N GLN A 240 -0.50 32.41 -24.84
CA GLN A 240 -0.24 32.97 -26.17
C GLN A 240 -0.30 31.82 -27.15
#